data_257d27c7c896720e51c8be523c594f04
#
_entry.id   257d27c7c896720e51c8be523c594f04
#
_cell.length_a   1.000
_cell.length_b   1.000
_cell.length_c   1.000
_cell.angle_alpha   90.00
_cell.angle_beta   90.00
_cell.angle_gamma   90.00
#
_symmetry.space_group_name_H-M   'P 1'
#
loop_
_entity.id
_entity.type
_entity.pdbx_description
1 polymer ?
#
loop_
_entity_poly.entity_id
_entity_poly.type
_entity_poly.pdbx_seq_one_letter_code
_entity_poly.pdbx_strand_id
1 'polypeptide(L)'
;NVAHPAGSVNPQRDLDATIILNSKTLIERDADFAKFAGRIQLTYIYEEVLDWSILKDGIDKLKQAHKAAFKSYLKHGVAIKRLNPELISYNLDTLADALDPSADLDFDYLGIQTLYDRYLLVDKLADAKRRLETPQLFWMRVAMGLFLREPGNREDWIIRLYNLYKSRRFCSSKPRPRGREI
;
A
#
# COMPACT_ATOMS: atom_id res chain seq x y z
N ASN A 1 0.55 33.38 -16.14
CA ASN A 1 0.55 33.57 -14.70
C ASN A 1 -0.85 33.23 -14.16
N VAL A 2 -1.13 31.99 -13.86
CA VAL A 2 -2.28 31.60 -13.06
C VAL A 2 -1.70 30.95 -11.81
N ALA A 3 -1.67 31.71 -10.73
CA ALA A 3 -1.30 31.23 -9.42
C ALA A 3 -2.33 30.16 -8.98
N HIS A 4 -1.87 28.95 -8.72
CA HIS A 4 -2.68 27.97 -8.02
C HIS A 4 -2.79 28.41 -6.56
N PRO A 5 -4.02 28.54 -6.02
CA PRO A 5 -4.17 28.87 -4.61
C PRO A 5 -3.66 27.69 -3.76
N ALA A 6 -2.67 27.97 -2.94
CA ALA A 6 -2.25 27.10 -1.86
C ALA A 6 -3.46 26.85 -0.93
N GLY A 7 -3.75 25.55 -0.66
CA GLY A 7 -4.69 25.17 0.38
C GLY A 7 -6.15 25.08 -0.05
N SER A 8 -6.49 24.24 -1.03
CA SER A 8 -7.86 23.75 -1.12
C SER A 8 -8.11 22.83 0.07
N VAL A 9 -8.77 23.39 1.09
CA VAL A 9 -9.37 22.61 2.17
C VAL A 9 -10.29 21.59 1.49
N ASN A 10 -9.98 20.30 1.62
CA ASN A 10 -10.88 19.25 1.14
C ASN A 10 -11.83 18.91 2.30
N PRO A 11 -13.09 19.42 2.30
CA PRO A 11 -14.00 19.27 3.43
C PRO A 11 -14.24 17.81 3.81
N GLN A 12 -14.16 16.91 2.83
CA GLN A 12 -14.31 15.47 3.08
C GLN A 12 -13.13 14.93 3.88
N ARG A 13 -11.90 15.31 3.55
CA ARG A 13 -10.70 14.87 4.31
C ARG A 13 -10.71 15.39 5.74
N ASP A 14 -11.17 16.61 5.96
CA ASP A 14 -11.25 17.20 7.30
C ASP A 14 -12.34 16.50 8.13
N LEU A 15 -13.47 16.19 7.52
CA LEU A 15 -14.54 15.41 8.16
C LEU A 15 -14.04 14.02 8.56
N ASP A 16 -13.39 13.32 7.65
CA ASP A 16 -12.90 11.97 7.89
C ASP A 16 -11.77 11.97 8.93
N ALA A 17 -10.87 12.96 8.91
CA ALA A 17 -9.86 13.13 9.95
C ALA A 17 -10.49 13.32 11.33
N THR A 18 -11.60 14.08 11.40
CA THR A 18 -12.38 14.27 12.63
C THR A 18 -13.06 12.97 13.07
N ILE A 19 -13.62 12.20 12.14
CA ILE A 19 -14.23 10.90 12.42
C ILE A 19 -13.16 9.91 12.93
N ILE A 20 -11.98 9.86 12.29
CA ILE A 20 -10.86 9.03 12.74
C ILE A 20 -10.43 9.43 14.15
N LEU A 21 -10.30 10.74 14.41
CA LEU A 21 -9.89 11.23 15.73
C LEU A 21 -10.91 10.84 16.82
N ASN A 22 -12.20 11.03 16.57
CA ASN A 22 -13.26 10.63 17.47
C ASN A 22 -13.30 9.10 17.67
N SER A 23 -13.13 8.34 16.59
CA SER A 23 -13.08 6.87 16.67
C SER A 23 -11.92 6.39 17.54
N LYS A 24 -10.76 7.06 17.49
CA LYS A 24 -9.61 6.74 18.36
C LYS A 24 -9.93 6.84 19.84
N THR A 25 -10.72 7.82 20.25
CA THR A 25 -11.11 7.98 21.68
C THR A 25 -12.07 6.89 22.14
N LEU A 26 -12.71 6.19 21.21
CA LEU A 26 -13.65 5.13 21.48
C LEU A 26 -13.07 3.71 21.36
N ILE A 27 -11.82 3.58 20.84
CA ILE A 27 -11.16 2.28 20.65
C ILE A 27 -11.04 1.49 21.96
N GLU A 28 -10.79 2.17 23.07
CA GLU A 28 -10.72 1.53 24.40
C GLU A 28 -12.07 0.96 24.87
N ARG A 29 -13.18 1.47 24.32
CA ARG A 29 -14.52 1.03 24.67
C ARG A 29 -15.01 -0.12 23.79
N ASP A 30 -14.63 -0.09 22.49
CA ASP A 30 -15.03 -1.12 21.53
C ASP A 30 -14.01 -1.22 20.40
N ALA A 31 -13.50 -2.45 20.19
CA ALA A 31 -12.52 -2.77 19.17
C ALA A 31 -13.02 -2.52 17.73
N ASP A 32 -14.32 -2.48 17.49
CA ASP A 32 -14.88 -2.23 16.16
C ASP A 32 -14.62 -0.79 15.69
N PHE A 33 -14.44 0.17 16.61
CA PHE A 33 -13.99 1.53 16.23
C PHE A 33 -12.59 1.54 15.63
N ALA A 34 -11.70 0.63 16.07
CA ALA A 34 -10.37 0.49 15.48
C ALA A 34 -10.43 0.00 14.01
N LYS A 35 -11.30 -0.97 13.73
CA LYS A 35 -11.54 -1.46 12.36
C LYS A 35 -12.20 -0.40 11.49
N PHE A 36 -13.19 0.31 12.03
CA PHE A 36 -13.87 1.39 11.31
C PHE A 36 -12.89 2.49 10.89
N ALA A 37 -12.07 3.01 11.82
CA ALA A 37 -11.05 4.00 11.53
C ALA A 37 -9.99 3.47 10.54
N GLY A 38 -9.61 2.20 10.64
CA GLY A 38 -8.72 1.52 9.71
C GLY A 38 -9.26 1.48 8.29
N ARG A 39 -10.55 1.22 8.12
CA ARG A 39 -11.20 1.22 6.79
C ARG A 39 -11.25 2.60 6.16
N ILE A 40 -11.51 3.66 6.95
CA ILE A 40 -11.44 5.04 6.45
C ILE A 40 -10.00 5.35 6.00
N GLN A 41 -8.99 4.97 6.77
CA GLN A 41 -7.59 5.17 6.38
C GLN A 41 -7.23 4.42 5.09
N LEU A 42 -7.77 3.22 4.87
CA LEU A 42 -7.58 2.47 3.63
C LEU A 42 -8.17 3.17 2.42
N THR A 43 -9.33 3.81 2.53
CA THR A 43 -9.91 4.56 1.40
C THR A 43 -8.99 5.67 0.94
N TYR A 44 -8.34 6.39 1.88
CA TYR A 44 -7.33 7.39 1.52
C TYR A 44 -6.12 6.81 0.81
N ILE A 45 -5.64 5.66 1.27
CA ILE A 45 -4.50 5.00 0.63
C ILE A 45 -4.87 4.61 -0.81
N TYR A 46 -6.07 4.09 -1.04
CA TYR A 46 -6.51 3.71 -2.38
C TYR A 46 -6.71 4.94 -3.29
N GLU A 47 -7.26 6.01 -2.77
CA GLU A 47 -7.38 7.27 -3.51
C GLU A 47 -6.00 7.87 -3.83
N GLU A 48 -5.08 7.87 -2.86
CA GLU A 48 -3.72 8.41 -3.05
C GLU A 48 -2.92 7.60 -4.08
N VAL A 49 -2.98 6.27 -4.02
CA VAL A 49 -2.08 5.39 -4.77
C VAL A 49 -2.69 4.96 -6.12
N LEU A 50 -3.97 4.61 -6.12
CA LEU A 50 -4.65 4.01 -7.27
C LEU A 50 -5.58 4.99 -7.99
N ASP A 51 -5.77 6.20 -7.44
CA ASP A 51 -6.83 7.12 -7.87
C ASP A 51 -8.22 6.46 -7.85
N TRP A 52 -8.45 5.61 -6.83
CA TRP A 52 -9.61 4.74 -6.69
C TRP A 52 -10.45 5.13 -5.49
N SER A 53 -11.68 5.58 -5.74
CA SER A 53 -12.63 5.90 -4.68
C SER A 53 -13.59 4.74 -4.43
N ILE A 54 -13.54 4.14 -3.24
CA ILE A 54 -14.46 3.05 -2.86
C ILE A 54 -15.92 3.48 -3.00
N LEU A 55 -16.23 4.74 -2.73
CA LEU A 55 -17.60 5.26 -2.81
C LEU A 55 -18.11 5.40 -4.25
N LYS A 56 -17.22 5.73 -5.19
CA LYS A 56 -17.59 5.95 -6.60
C LYS A 56 -17.41 4.70 -7.44
N ASP A 57 -16.28 4.00 -7.24
CA ASP A 57 -15.82 2.91 -8.11
C ASP A 57 -16.16 1.53 -7.54
N GLY A 58 -16.56 1.48 -6.26
CA GLY A 58 -16.93 0.27 -5.55
C GLY A 58 -15.75 -0.56 -5.08
N ILE A 59 -16.02 -1.57 -4.25
CA ILE A 59 -15.01 -2.48 -3.72
C ILE A 59 -14.76 -3.69 -4.64
N ASP A 60 -15.77 -4.09 -5.40
CA ASP A 60 -15.75 -5.33 -6.19
C ASP A 60 -14.67 -5.32 -7.29
N LYS A 61 -14.35 -4.16 -7.82
CA LYS A 61 -13.33 -3.97 -8.86
C LYS A 61 -11.96 -3.59 -8.33
N LEU A 62 -11.79 -3.48 -7.03
CA LEU A 62 -10.54 -3.03 -6.40
C LEU A 62 -9.36 -3.96 -6.74
N LYS A 63 -9.60 -5.27 -6.86
CA LYS A 63 -8.57 -6.22 -7.31
C LYS A 63 -8.09 -5.91 -8.73
N GLN A 64 -9.00 -5.54 -9.62
CA GLN A 64 -8.65 -5.18 -11.00
C GLN A 64 -7.85 -3.88 -11.05
N ALA A 65 -8.20 -2.89 -10.20
CA ALA A 65 -7.43 -1.66 -10.07
C ALA A 65 -6.00 -1.92 -9.61
N HIS A 66 -5.80 -2.77 -8.59
CA HIS A 66 -4.46 -3.18 -8.15
C HIS A 66 -3.68 -3.86 -9.26
N LYS A 67 -4.31 -4.82 -9.97
CA LYS A 67 -3.69 -5.53 -11.08
C LYS A 67 -3.27 -4.57 -12.21
N ALA A 68 -4.12 -3.62 -12.58
CA ALA A 68 -3.82 -2.62 -13.61
C ALA A 68 -2.67 -1.69 -13.20
N ALA A 69 -2.63 -1.27 -11.93
CA ALA A 69 -1.61 -0.37 -11.42
C ALA A 69 -0.25 -1.05 -11.18
N PHE A 70 -0.19 -2.37 -10.99
CA PHE A 70 1.01 -3.07 -10.52
C PHE A 70 2.24 -2.86 -11.41
N LYS A 71 2.10 -3.03 -12.71
CA LYS A 71 3.23 -2.86 -13.64
C LYS A 71 3.71 -1.42 -13.74
N SER A 72 2.79 -0.46 -13.76
CA SER A 72 3.14 0.96 -13.83
C SER A 72 3.81 1.43 -12.54
N TYR A 73 3.34 0.97 -11.39
CA TYR A 73 3.94 1.21 -10.09
C TYR A 73 5.41 0.75 -10.05
N LEU A 74 5.70 -0.51 -10.45
CA LEU A 74 7.08 -1.02 -10.45
C LEU A 74 7.98 -0.23 -11.40
N LYS A 75 7.51 0.06 -12.62
CA LYS A 75 8.27 0.86 -13.59
C LYS A 75 8.56 2.26 -13.07
N HIS A 76 7.57 2.93 -12.48
CA HIS A 76 7.74 4.24 -11.87
C HIS A 76 8.75 4.20 -10.72
N GLY A 77 8.60 3.24 -9.80
CA GLY A 77 9.51 3.06 -8.68
C GLY A 77 10.97 2.83 -9.09
N VAL A 78 11.19 2.11 -10.20
CA VAL A 78 12.54 1.94 -10.79
C VAL A 78 13.03 3.25 -11.41
N ALA A 79 12.18 3.95 -12.17
CA ALA A 79 12.54 5.20 -12.82
C ALA A 79 13.01 6.29 -11.83
N ILE A 80 12.35 6.38 -10.68
CA ILE A 80 12.73 7.30 -9.60
C ILE A 80 13.79 6.73 -8.64
N LYS A 81 14.41 5.59 -9.00
CA LYS A 81 15.47 4.91 -8.22
C LYS A 81 15.08 4.52 -6.80
N ARG A 82 13.80 4.21 -6.59
CA ARG A 82 13.28 3.71 -5.31
C ARG A 82 13.19 2.18 -5.27
N LEU A 83 13.19 1.53 -6.44
CA LEU A 83 13.10 0.09 -6.59
C LEU A 83 14.27 -0.45 -7.42
N ASN A 84 14.66 -1.70 -7.11
CA ASN A 84 15.67 -2.41 -7.88
C ASN A 84 15.14 -2.72 -9.30
N PRO A 85 15.88 -2.38 -10.38
CA PRO A 85 15.47 -2.69 -11.75
C PRO A 85 15.21 -4.17 -12.01
N GLU A 86 15.86 -5.08 -11.29
CA GLU A 86 15.69 -6.52 -11.46
C GLU A 86 14.25 -6.99 -11.12
N LEU A 87 13.48 -6.21 -10.35
CA LEU A 87 12.08 -6.53 -10.04
C LEU A 87 11.19 -6.61 -11.28
N ILE A 88 11.57 -5.94 -12.37
CA ILE A 88 10.80 -5.97 -13.63
C ILE A 88 11.04 -7.27 -14.41
N SER A 89 12.06 -8.06 -14.06
CA SER A 89 12.40 -9.32 -14.76
C SER A 89 11.45 -10.49 -14.47
N TYR A 90 10.61 -10.38 -13.45
CA TYR A 90 9.62 -11.40 -13.11
C TYR A 90 8.43 -11.43 -14.08
N ASN A 91 7.69 -12.53 -14.07
CA ASN A 91 6.38 -12.59 -14.71
C ASN A 91 5.38 -11.74 -13.92
N LEU A 92 5.30 -10.46 -14.27
CA LEU A 92 4.48 -9.48 -13.55
C LEU A 92 2.97 -9.76 -13.67
N ASP A 93 2.52 -10.44 -14.72
CA ASP A 93 1.11 -10.81 -14.86
C ASP A 93 0.71 -11.86 -13.83
N THR A 94 1.53 -12.89 -13.66
CA THR A 94 1.33 -13.93 -12.64
C THR A 94 1.30 -13.35 -11.24
N LEU A 95 2.21 -12.42 -10.93
CA LEU A 95 2.26 -11.78 -9.62
C LEU A 95 1.08 -10.82 -9.39
N ALA A 96 0.66 -10.08 -10.43
CA ALA A 96 -0.49 -9.20 -10.36
C ALA A 96 -1.80 -9.97 -10.13
N ASP A 97 -1.94 -11.15 -10.73
CA ASP A 97 -3.12 -12.02 -10.54
C ASP A 97 -3.26 -12.54 -9.11
N ALA A 98 -2.14 -12.70 -8.41
CA ALA A 98 -2.11 -13.14 -7.02
C ALA A 98 -2.49 -12.05 -6.00
N LEU A 99 -2.54 -10.77 -6.40
CA LEU A 99 -2.92 -9.67 -5.52
C LEU A 99 -4.36 -9.84 -5.01
N ASP A 100 -4.54 -9.62 -3.71
CA ASP A 100 -5.83 -9.81 -3.04
C ASP A 100 -6.08 -8.70 -2.01
N PRO A 101 -6.67 -7.58 -2.43
CA PRO A 101 -6.94 -6.45 -1.55
C PRO A 101 -8.03 -6.71 -0.50
N SER A 102 -8.78 -7.81 -0.60
CA SER A 102 -9.78 -8.16 0.43
C SER A 102 -9.14 -8.37 1.80
N ALA A 103 -7.87 -8.81 1.84
CA ALA A 103 -7.11 -8.99 3.07
C ALA A 103 -6.77 -7.67 3.77
N ASP A 104 -6.88 -6.53 3.11
CA ASP A 104 -6.66 -5.22 3.73
C ASP A 104 -7.78 -4.87 4.73
N LEU A 105 -8.99 -5.41 4.54
CA LEU A 105 -10.15 -5.16 5.39
C LEU A 105 -9.97 -5.67 6.84
N ASP A 106 -8.99 -6.53 7.05
CA ASP A 106 -8.66 -7.02 8.39
C ASP A 106 -7.74 -6.09 9.18
N PHE A 107 -7.18 -5.04 8.58
CA PHE A 107 -6.39 -4.07 9.33
C PHE A 107 -7.26 -3.29 10.32
N ASP A 108 -6.72 -3.13 11.54
CA ASP A 108 -7.14 -2.08 12.44
C ASP A 108 -6.43 -0.75 12.10
N TYR A 109 -6.86 0.32 12.77
CA TYR A 109 -6.29 1.64 12.54
C TYR A 109 -4.79 1.71 12.84
N LEU A 110 -4.35 1.11 13.95
CA LEU A 110 -2.95 1.18 14.36
C LEU A 110 -2.04 0.44 13.36
N GLY A 111 -2.49 -0.71 12.89
CA GLY A 111 -1.78 -1.52 11.90
C GLY A 111 -1.62 -0.79 10.59
N ILE A 112 -2.71 -0.26 10.02
CA ILE A 112 -2.67 0.44 8.73
C ILE A 112 -1.94 1.77 8.81
N GLN A 113 -2.11 2.53 9.92
CA GLN A 113 -1.40 3.78 10.12
C GLN A 113 0.11 3.55 10.26
N THR A 114 0.52 2.51 10.99
CA THR A 114 1.94 2.14 11.11
C THR A 114 2.54 1.78 9.75
N LEU A 115 1.79 1.01 8.94
CA LEU A 115 2.22 0.66 7.60
C LEU A 115 2.39 1.92 6.72
N TYR A 116 1.40 2.80 6.73
CA TYR A 116 1.39 4.05 5.98
C TYR A 116 2.55 4.97 6.34
N ASP A 117 2.83 5.14 7.62
CA ASP A 117 3.84 6.10 8.09
C ASP A 117 5.28 5.60 7.93
N ARG A 118 5.50 4.29 8.01
CA ARG A 118 6.85 3.75 8.19
C ARG A 118 7.33 2.83 7.07
N TYR A 119 6.41 2.22 6.32
CA TYR A 119 6.76 1.12 5.42
C TYR A 119 6.43 1.36 3.95
N LEU A 120 5.30 2.01 3.64
CA LEU A 120 4.93 2.29 2.27
C LEU A 120 5.92 3.26 1.62
N LEU A 121 6.36 2.93 0.41
CA LEU A 121 7.27 3.79 -0.34
C LEU A 121 6.62 5.14 -0.65
N VAL A 122 7.45 6.18 -0.54
CA VAL A 122 7.05 7.56 -0.82
C VAL A 122 7.82 8.05 -2.04
N ASP A 123 7.14 8.68 -2.97
CA ASP A 123 7.76 9.49 -4.00
C ASP A 123 8.29 10.78 -3.35
N LYS A 124 9.61 10.92 -3.34
CA LYS A 124 10.28 12.11 -2.78
C LYS A 124 10.54 13.18 -3.83
N LEU A 125 10.36 12.85 -5.11
CA LEU A 125 10.59 13.75 -6.23
C LEU A 125 9.34 14.54 -6.60
N ALA A 126 8.16 14.06 -6.19
CA ALA A 126 6.91 14.79 -6.35
C ALA A 126 6.85 15.99 -5.40
N ASP A 127 6.27 17.10 -5.83
CA ASP A 127 6.08 18.31 -5.01
C ASP A 127 5.31 18.02 -3.72
N ALA A 128 4.35 17.13 -3.76
CA ALA A 128 3.69 16.56 -2.59
C ALA A 128 4.19 15.13 -2.36
N LYS A 129 4.67 14.84 -1.15
CA LYS A 129 5.06 13.48 -0.75
C LYS A 129 3.87 12.54 -0.93
N ARG A 130 3.87 11.74 -2.00
CA ARG A 130 2.81 10.78 -2.33
C ARG A 130 3.30 9.36 -2.05
N ARG A 131 2.43 8.52 -1.45
CA ARG A 131 2.69 7.09 -1.34
C ARG A 131 2.55 6.44 -2.71
N LEU A 132 3.40 5.45 -2.95
CA LEU A 132 3.42 4.67 -4.19
C LEU A 132 2.77 3.31 -4.04
N GLU A 133 2.47 2.91 -2.80
CA GLU A 133 2.08 1.54 -2.47
C GLU A 133 0.81 1.49 -1.64
N THR A 134 -0.07 0.57 -1.99
CA THR A 134 -1.07 0.01 -1.09
C THR A 134 -0.45 -1.11 -0.25
N PRO A 135 -1.11 -1.60 0.81
CA PRO A 135 -0.58 -2.73 1.59
C PRO A 135 -0.26 -3.96 0.75
N GLN A 136 -1.09 -4.26 -0.25
CA GLN A 136 -0.87 -5.44 -1.11
C GLN A 136 0.32 -5.26 -2.05
N LEU A 137 0.51 -4.06 -2.61
CA LEU A 137 1.69 -3.75 -3.43
C LEU A 137 2.97 -3.82 -2.61
N PHE A 138 2.94 -3.32 -1.37
CA PHE A 138 4.04 -3.40 -0.43
C PHE A 138 4.43 -4.86 -0.11
N TRP A 139 3.47 -5.72 0.27
CA TRP A 139 3.75 -7.12 0.59
C TRP A 139 4.32 -7.88 -0.60
N MET A 140 3.74 -7.65 -1.79
CA MET A 140 4.23 -8.27 -3.02
C MET A 140 5.66 -7.83 -3.34
N ARG A 141 5.96 -6.55 -3.26
CA ARG A 141 7.32 -6.02 -3.49
C ARG A 141 8.34 -6.59 -2.52
N VAL A 142 8.00 -6.67 -1.23
CA VAL A 142 8.91 -7.26 -0.22
C VAL A 142 9.21 -8.71 -0.56
N ALA A 143 8.18 -9.48 -0.91
CA ALA A 143 8.36 -10.87 -1.33
C ALA A 143 9.24 -10.97 -2.59
N MET A 144 8.99 -10.14 -3.61
CA MET A 144 9.82 -10.10 -4.83
C MET A 144 11.29 -9.79 -4.53
N GLY A 145 11.55 -8.81 -3.64
CA GLY A 145 12.91 -8.40 -3.29
C GLY A 145 13.72 -9.51 -2.60
N LEU A 146 13.07 -10.36 -1.82
CA LEU A 146 13.73 -11.45 -1.11
C LEU A 146 14.14 -12.60 -2.04
N PHE A 147 13.45 -12.80 -3.15
CA PHE A 147 13.72 -13.90 -4.11
C PHE A 147 14.49 -13.47 -5.36
N LEU A 148 15.08 -12.28 -5.39
CA LEU A 148 15.85 -11.80 -6.56
C LEU A 148 17.02 -12.72 -6.94
N ARG A 149 17.63 -13.38 -5.96
CA ARG A 149 18.83 -14.21 -6.14
C ARG A 149 18.54 -15.71 -6.13
N GLU A 150 17.27 -16.11 -5.94
CA GLU A 150 16.90 -17.51 -5.88
C GLU A 150 16.81 -18.12 -7.28
N PRO A 151 17.35 -19.32 -7.48
CA PRO A 151 17.19 -20.06 -8.73
C PRO A 151 15.81 -20.72 -8.81
N GLY A 152 15.33 -20.98 -10.03
CA GLY A 152 14.13 -21.78 -10.28
C GLY A 152 12.84 -20.98 -10.39
N ASN A 153 11.72 -21.55 -9.96
CA ASN A 153 10.39 -20.95 -10.06
C ASN A 153 10.17 -19.90 -8.96
N ARG A 154 10.74 -18.72 -9.17
CA ARG A 154 10.73 -17.62 -8.19
C ARG A 154 9.34 -17.09 -7.93
N GLU A 155 8.48 -17.03 -8.94
CA GLU A 155 7.12 -16.52 -8.83
C GLU A 155 6.28 -17.32 -7.83
N ASP A 156 6.39 -18.65 -7.83
CA ASP A 156 5.69 -19.49 -6.86
C ASP A 156 6.14 -19.22 -5.42
N TRP A 157 7.44 -19.06 -5.19
CA TRP A 157 7.98 -18.71 -3.87
C TRP A 157 7.54 -17.33 -3.42
N ILE A 158 7.54 -16.37 -4.34
CA ILE A 158 7.05 -15.00 -4.09
C ILE A 158 5.58 -15.03 -3.67
N ILE A 159 4.73 -15.75 -4.41
CA ILE A 159 3.30 -15.86 -4.11
C ILE A 159 3.06 -16.55 -2.76
N ARG A 160 3.81 -17.60 -2.44
CA ARG A 160 3.73 -18.27 -1.13
C ARG A 160 4.09 -17.32 0.00
N LEU A 161 5.19 -16.57 -0.12
CA LEU A 161 5.61 -15.62 0.89
C LEU A 161 4.63 -14.43 1.01
N TYR A 162 4.15 -13.91 -0.12
CA TYR A 162 3.10 -12.90 -0.16
C TYR A 162 1.85 -13.37 0.60
N ASN A 163 1.40 -14.61 0.38
CA ASN A 163 0.26 -15.18 1.08
C ASN A 163 0.49 -15.30 2.59
N LEU A 164 1.72 -15.59 3.03
CA LEU A 164 2.08 -15.58 4.46
C LEU A 164 1.99 -14.17 5.06
N TYR A 165 2.51 -13.15 4.37
CA TYR A 165 2.38 -11.75 4.80
C TYR A 165 0.94 -11.30 4.85
N LYS A 166 0.19 -11.56 3.78
CA LYS A 166 -1.22 -11.23 3.66
C LYS A 166 -2.06 -11.84 4.78
N SER A 167 -1.77 -13.09 5.16
CA SER A 167 -2.46 -13.79 6.26
C SER A 167 -2.07 -13.32 7.66
N ARG A 168 -1.07 -12.42 7.78
CA ARG A 168 -0.50 -11.93 9.05
C ARG A 168 0.05 -13.02 9.99
N ARG A 169 0.24 -14.23 9.48
CA ARG A 169 0.87 -15.33 10.24
C ARG A 169 2.38 -15.16 10.35
N PHE A 170 2.95 -14.30 9.54
CA PHE A 170 4.38 -14.03 9.51
C PHE A 170 4.63 -12.54 9.29
N CYS A 171 5.56 -12.00 10.06
CA CYS A 171 6.09 -10.64 9.89
C CYS A 171 7.60 -10.74 9.92
N SER A 172 8.28 -10.37 8.85
CA SER A 172 9.74 -10.27 8.86
C SER A 172 10.17 -9.09 9.72
N SER A 173 11.17 -9.29 10.58
CA SER A 173 11.79 -8.17 11.26
C SER A 173 12.43 -7.25 10.22
N LYS A 174 12.25 -5.92 10.41
CA LYS A 174 12.85 -4.94 9.51
C LYS A 174 14.37 -5.10 9.51
N PRO A 175 15.01 -5.48 8.39
CA PRO A 175 16.43 -5.31 8.28
C PRO A 175 16.70 -3.81 8.38
N ARG A 176 17.51 -3.37 9.35
CA ARG A 176 17.98 -1.99 9.33
C ARG A 176 18.82 -1.82 8.07
N PRO A 177 18.44 -0.98 7.12
CA PRO A 177 19.28 -0.71 5.98
C PRO A 177 20.49 0.07 6.50
N ARG A 178 21.63 -0.58 6.60
CA ARG A 178 22.88 0.15 6.56
C ARG A 178 23.05 0.66 5.13
N GLY A 179 22.47 1.82 4.83
CA GLY A 179 22.83 2.64 3.70
C GLY A 179 22.68 2.07 2.29
N ARG A 180 21.85 1.02 2.07
CA ARG A 180 21.49 0.57 0.71
C ARG A 180 20.01 0.27 0.67
N GLU A 181 19.35 1.00 -0.18
CA GLU A 181 17.94 0.80 -0.53
C GLU A 181 17.79 -0.54 -1.25
N ILE A 182 16.86 -1.38 -0.77
CA ILE A 182 16.47 -2.64 -1.41
C ILE A 182 15.55 -2.30 -2.58
#